data_db8478d912a105e240e1ecf56b04096a
#
_entry.id   db8478d912a105e240e1ecf56b04096a
#
_cell.length_a   1.000
_cell.length_b   1.000
_cell.length_c   1.000
_cell.angle_alpha   90.00
_cell.angle_beta   90.00
_cell.angle_gamma   90.00
#
_symmetry.space_group_name_H-M   'P 1'
#
loop_
_entity.id
_entity.type
_entity.pdbx_description
1 polymer ?
#
loop_
_entity_poly.entity_id
_entity_poly.type
_entity_poly.pdbx_seq_one_letter_code
_entity_poly.pdbx_strand_id
1 'polypeptide(L)'
;MKLLSQIHARFGDFWWYSLLLFVAFRCGDVINAVVGLWLVPKYVPQSDLGAVVPLLQVTAAFGLPISILVVTFTKFLNEYRTKGEEGKVKSLIRIFWFFSVAAISVGSGLAMWLMPHFFERIRVANGSLGVLIIATAVLSTTAPVFMNALQALKKFNALTVINLASAPLRLAVMLVAMPFRALSGYMLGQAAPYVFQIGWSVFSLRKEICSEVPSKPFWREDWRRIVRFTLLMGGWSAVNTVTISALMMIVRQRFPESESAAYYIISRFAELTTYAGASVVMVMFPLAAEASVKAKDSLGLVLKSLGATLAFGLICTMVLAFAGKTILSACPIWSSYVGYVPDMAILALVQTLGYLCGVFCTFEIATGRFSFLRYAMPLSILQCAFFVCLSGHAFFEGIFPAHIVEMMAGLKIYRLRNFLWAYLGFNSLFCLLIGLHISLRIRSAKREGRV
;
A
#
# COMPACT_ATOMS: atom_id res chain seq x y z
N MET A 1 25.56 17.71 -12.06
CA MET A 1 24.43 17.64 -13.01
C MET A 1 24.75 16.86 -14.29
N LYS A 2 25.89 17.06 -14.98
CA LYS A 2 26.26 16.33 -16.23
C LYS A 2 26.31 14.80 -16.04
N LEU A 3 26.89 14.30 -14.92
CA LEU A 3 26.96 12.86 -14.63
C LEU A 3 25.57 12.22 -14.49
N LEU A 4 24.66 12.88 -13.78
CA LEU A 4 23.28 12.40 -13.59
C LEU A 4 22.50 12.35 -14.91
N SER A 5 22.70 13.33 -15.81
CA SER A 5 22.07 13.31 -17.15
C SER A 5 22.62 12.20 -18.06
N GLN A 6 23.90 11.87 -17.94
CA GLN A 6 24.51 10.75 -18.67
C GLN A 6 24.02 9.39 -18.17
N ILE A 7 23.85 9.24 -16.84
CA ILE A 7 23.28 8.04 -16.24
C ILE A 7 21.82 7.88 -16.69
N HIS A 8 21.01 8.95 -16.63
CA HIS A 8 19.63 8.93 -17.11
C HIS A 8 19.50 8.50 -18.56
N ALA A 9 20.36 9.04 -19.46
CA ALA A 9 20.37 8.67 -20.88
C ALA A 9 20.69 7.18 -21.11
N ARG A 10 21.52 6.56 -20.25
CA ARG A 10 21.87 5.13 -20.35
C ARG A 10 20.78 4.19 -19.81
N PHE A 11 20.16 4.55 -18.69
CA PHE A 11 19.18 3.69 -18.01
C PHE A 11 17.77 3.80 -18.59
N GLY A 12 17.43 4.93 -19.23
CA GLY A 12 16.08 5.26 -19.66
C GLY A 12 15.14 5.64 -18.49
N ASP A 13 14.05 6.29 -18.82
CA ASP A 13 13.11 6.90 -17.86
C ASP A 13 12.58 5.92 -16.81
N PHE A 14 12.22 4.69 -17.22
CA PHE A 14 11.65 3.70 -16.30
C PHE A 14 12.61 3.35 -15.15
N TRP A 15 13.83 2.95 -15.49
CA TRP A 15 14.81 2.53 -14.47
C TRP A 15 15.32 3.69 -13.65
N TRP A 16 15.51 4.86 -14.27
CA TRP A 16 15.97 6.06 -13.59
C TRP A 16 14.99 6.51 -12.51
N TYR A 17 13.70 6.67 -12.86
CA TYR A 17 12.70 7.11 -11.89
C TYR A 17 12.36 6.05 -10.86
N SER A 18 12.40 4.77 -11.21
CA SER A 18 12.24 3.68 -10.24
C SER A 18 13.34 3.69 -9.19
N LEU A 19 14.61 3.87 -9.60
CA LEU A 19 15.74 3.97 -8.67
C LEU A 19 15.65 5.22 -7.79
N LEU A 20 15.33 6.36 -8.38
CA LEU A 20 15.23 7.63 -7.66
C LEU A 20 14.16 7.57 -6.57
N LEU A 21 12.99 7.06 -6.90
CA LEU A 21 11.89 6.85 -5.95
C LEU A 21 12.24 5.79 -4.90
N PHE A 22 12.90 4.70 -5.31
CA PHE A 22 13.37 3.69 -4.37
C PHE A 22 14.29 4.29 -3.29
N VAL A 23 15.30 5.06 -3.70
CA VAL A 23 16.22 5.72 -2.75
C VAL A 23 15.45 6.68 -1.83
N ALA A 24 14.55 7.49 -2.40
CA ALA A 24 13.75 8.44 -1.62
C ALA A 24 12.87 7.73 -0.56
N PHE A 25 12.22 6.63 -0.91
CA PHE A 25 11.45 5.82 0.03
C PHE A 25 12.34 5.20 1.10
N ARG A 26 13.50 4.63 0.73
CA ARG A 26 14.41 3.97 1.70
C ARG A 26 14.98 4.95 2.72
N CYS A 27 15.36 6.14 2.29
CA CYS A 27 15.75 7.20 3.23
C CYS A 27 14.61 7.52 4.21
N GLY A 28 13.38 7.58 3.71
CA GLY A 28 12.20 7.78 4.54
C GLY A 28 11.98 6.66 5.56
N ASP A 29 12.14 5.40 5.15
CA ASP A 29 11.90 4.25 6.03
C ASP A 29 12.95 4.13 7.15
N VAL A 30 14.22 4.44 6.86
CA VAL A 30 15.26 4.50 7.91
C VAL A 30 14.88 5.53 8.97
N ILE A 31 14.47 6.73 8.55
CA ILE A 31 14.04 7.78 9.48
C ILE A 31 12.79 7.35 10.26
N ASN A 32 11.82 6.72 9.61
CA ASN A 32 10.61 6.20 10.25
C ASN A 32 10.94 5.10 11.29
N ALA A 33 11.92 4.25 11.00
CA ALA A 33 12.41 3.27 11.96
C ALA A 33 13.02 3.94 13.20
N VAL A 34 13.84 4.98 13.03
CA VAL A 34 14.39 5.77 14.15
C VAL A 34 13.27 6.40 14.97
N VAL A 35 12.25 6.98 14.32
CA VAL A 35 11.09 7.53 15.01
C VAL A 35 10.35 6.45 15.80
N GLY A 36 10.01 5.32 15.18
CA GLY A 36 9.21 4.27 15.81
C GLY A 36 9.94 3.49 16.89
N LEU A 37 11.23 3.19 16.69
CA LEU A 37 12.02 2.34 17.60
C LEU A 37 12.72 3.10 18.71
N TRP A 38 12.97 4.38 18.53
CA TRP A 38 13.74 5.17 19.51
C TRP A 38 12.97 6.40 20.01
N LEU A 39 12.49 7.28 19.13
CA LEU A 39 11.93 8.57 19.54
C LEU A 39 10.59 8.41 20.29
N VAL A 40 9.69 7.60 19.74
CA VAL A 40 8.36 7.39 20.33
C VAL A 40 8.48 6.74 21.71
N PRO A 41 9.22 5.63 21.93
CA PRO A 41 9.36 5.05 23.25
C PRO A 41 10.09 5.93 24.26
N LYS A 42 10.93 6.89 23.80
CA LYS A 42 11.64 7.83 24.66
C LYS A 42 10.72 8.87 25.31
N TYR A 43 9.73 9.37 24.55
CA TYR A 43 8.90 10.50 24.97
C TYR A 43 7.47 10.12 25.35
N VAL A 44 6.94 9.02 24.80
CA VAL A 44 5.56 8.57 25.10
C VAL A 44 5.57 7.60 26.26
N PRO A 45 4.85 7.89 27.37
CA PRO A 45 4.72 6.97 28.49
C PRO A 45 4.14 5.61 28.06
N GLN A 46 4.52 4.54 28.73
CA GLN A 46 4.04 3.18 28.40
C GLN A 46 2.51 3.06 28.42
N SER A 47 1.84 3.79 29.32
CA SER A 47 0.37 3.86 29.38
C SER A 47 -0.26 4.37 28.07
N ASP A 48 0.38 5.34 27.43
CA ASP A 48 -0.11 6.01 26.23
C ASP A 48 0.37 5.33 24.94
N LEU A 49 1.49 4.58 25.01
CA LEU A 49 1.98 3.78 23.87
C LEU A 49 0.93 2.80 23.36
N GLY A 50 0.15 2.21 24.26
CA GLY A 50 -0.96 1.34 23.90
C GLY A 50 -2.08 2.03 23.10
N ALA A 51 -2.24 3.35 23.25
CA ALA A 51 -3.24 4.13 22.54
C ALA A 51 -2.77 4.56 21.13
N VAL A 52 -1.47 4.65 20.89
CA VAL A 52 -0.89 5.11 19.60
C VAL A 52 -1.37 4.26 18.41
N VAL A 53 -1.37 2.93 18.56
CA VAL A 53 -1.76 2.01 17.47
C VAL A 53 -3.24 2.14 17.12
N PRO A 54 -4.20 2.11 18.07
CA PRO A 54 -5.61 2.39 17.78
C PRO A 54 -5.84 3.74 17.10
N LEU A 55 -5.13 4.80 17.51
CA LEU A 55 -5.25 6.12 16.92
C LEU A 55 -4.80 6.15 15.45
N LEU A 56 -3.71 5.45 15.11
CA LEU A 56 -3.27 5.29 13.72
C LEU A 56 -4.24 4.45 12.89
N GLN A 57 -4.86 3.42 13.48
CA GLN A 57 -5.85 2.60 12.78
C GLN A 57 -7.11 3.38 12.42
N VAL A 58 -7.55 4.31 13.25
CA VAL A 58 -8.65 5.22 12.90
C VAL A 58 -8.29 6.05 11.67
N THR A 59 -7.08 6.63 11.63
CA THR A 59 -6.65 7.40 10.44
C THR A 59 -6.60 6.53 9.17
N ALA A 60 -6.17 5.27 9.29
CA ALA A 60 -6.12 4.33 8.17
C ALA A 60 -7.51 3.91 7.68
N ALA A 61 -8.48 3.71 8.58
CA ALA A 61 -9.85 3.34 8.21
C ALA A 61 -10.54 4.40 7.34
N PHE A 62 -10.28 5.69 7.58
CA PHE A 62 -10.75 6.78 6.72
C PHE A 62 -10.12 6.73 5.31
N GLY A 63 -8.95 6.11 5.16
CA GLY A 63 -8.24 6.00 3.88
C GLY A 63 -8.86 5.00 2.90
N LEU A 64 -9.60 3.99 3.36
CA LEU A 64 -10.09 2.90 2.51
C LEU A 64 -10.98 3.37 1.34
N PRO A 65 -12.06 4.15 1.54
CA PRO A 65 -12.90 4.61 0.42
C PRO A 65 -12.12 5.50 -0.55
N ILE A 66 -11.20 6.32 -0.03
CA ILE A 66 -10.43 7.26 -0.82
C ILE A 66 -9.37 6.55 -1.66
N SER A 67 -8.77 5.48 -1.16
CA SER A 67 -7.80 4.69 -1.94
C SER A 67 -8.39 4.15 -3.25
N ILE A 68 -9.65 3.73 -3.24
CA ILE A 68 -10.38 3.26 -4.41
C ILE A 68 -10.59 4.39 -5.42
N LEU A 69 -11.04 5.55 -4.92
CA LEU A 69 -11.25 6.74 -5.74
C LEU A 69 -9.94 7.25 -6.33
N VAL A 70 -8.85 7.23 -5.56
CA VAL A 70 -7.52 7.67 -5.99
C VAL A 70 -6.99 6.83 -7.16
N VAL A 71 -7.13 5.52 -7.15
CA VAL A 71 -6.72 4.65 -8.26
C VAL A 71 -7.53 4.96 -9.52
N THR A 72 -8.85 5.13 -9.36
CA THR A 72 -9.74 5.53 -10.47
C THR A 72 -9.30 6.87 -11.06
N PHE A 73 -9.07 7.85 -10.21
CA PHE A 73 -8.59 9.17 -10.59
C PHE A 73 -7.28 9.10 -11.38
N THR A 74 -6.27 8.40 -10.84
CA THR A 74 -4.95 8.27 -11.47
C THR A 74 -5.04 7.67 -12.87
N LYS A 75 -5.88 6.63 -13.04
CA LYS A 75 -6.08 5.99 -14.33
C LYS A 75 -6.69 6.96 -15.35
N PHE A 76 -7.85 7.55 -15.04
CA PHE A 76 -8.55 8.39 -15.99
C PHE A 76 -7.82 9.70 -16.26
N LEU A 77 -7.13 10.26 -15.26
CA LEU A 77 -6.29 11.44 -15.44
C LEU A 77 -5.16 11.18 -16.45
N ASN A 78 -4.46 10.04 -16.31
CA ASN A 78 -3.41 9.67 -17.25
C ASN A 78 -3.97 9.38 -18.65
N GLU A 79 -5.14 8.76 -18.75
CA GLU A 79 -5.80 8.48 -20.02
C GLU A 79 -6.17 9.77 -20.76
N TYR A 80 -6.86 10.72 -20.10
CA TYR A 80 -7.24 11.99 -20.70
C TYR A 80 -6.03 12.82 -21.11
N ARG A 81 -4.96 12.81 -20.29
CA ARG A 81 -3.72 13.47 -20.64
C ARG A 81 -3.08 12.87 -21.89
N THR A 82 -3.03 11.54 -21.99
CA THR A 82 -2.45 10.85 -23.14
C THR A 82 -3.23 11.12 -24.43
N LYS A 83 -4.56 11.31 -24.31
CA LYS A 83 -5.43 11.68 -25.45
C LYS A 83 -5.38 13.17 -25.81
N GLY A 84 -4.67 14.01 -25.03
CA GLY A 84 -4.64 15.46 -25.24
C GLY A 84 -5.94 16.16 -24.80
N GLU A 85 -6.82 15.51 -24.02
CA GLU A 85 -8.09 16.04 -23.56
C GLU A 85 -7.93 16.91 -22.29
N GLU A 86 -7.12 17.97 -22.39
CA GLU A 86 -6.76 18.81 -21.24
C GLU A 86 -7.96 19.44 -20.51
N GLY A 87 -9.05 19.73 -21.24
CA GLY A 87 -10.29 20.20 -20.63
C GLY A 87 -10.93 19.18 -19.69
N LYS A 88 -10.87 17.86 -20.01
CA LYS A 88 -11.33 16.78 -19.13
C LYS A 88 -10.37 16.56 -17.97
N VAL A 89 -9.05 16.71 -18.18
CA VAL A 89 -8.02 16.66 -17.10
C VAL A 89 -8.33 17.70 -16.03
N LYS A 90 -8.57 18.96 -16.43
CA LYS A 90 -8.91 20.05 -15.53
C LYS A 90 -10.21 19.80 -14.75
N SER A 91 -11.25 19.31 -15.45
CA SER A 91 -12.53 18.97 -14.82
C SER A 91 -12.36 17.84 -13.81
N LEU A 92 -11.60 16.80 -14.16
CA LEU A 92 -11.37 15.65 -13.27
C LEU A 92 -10.63 16.07 -12.00
N ILE A 93 -9.56 16.88 -12.11
CA ILE A 93 -8.82 17.41 -10.96
C ILE A 93 -9.76 18.22 -10.03
N ARG A 94 -10.58 19.12 -10.60
CA ARG A 94 -11.50 19.95 -9.82
C ARG A 94 -12.57 19.12 -9.11
N ILE A 95 -13.17 18.15 -9.79
CA ILE A 95 -14.20 17.28 -9.21
C ILE A 95 -13.62 16.41 -8.11
N PHE A 96 -12.46 15.80 -8.32
CA PHE A 96 -11.81 15.02 -7.27
C PHE A 96 -11.42 15.87 -6.07
N TRP A 97 -10.96 17.10 -6.30
CA TRP A 97 -10.70 18.04 -5.22
C TRP A 97 -11.99 18.37 -4.43
N PHE A 98 -13.08 18.66 -5.13
CA PHE A 98 -14.38 18.93 -4.51
C PHE A 98 -14.89 17.73 -3.72
N PHE A 99 -14.88 16.54 -4.30
CA PHE A 99 -15.29 15.30 -3.60
C PHE A 99 -14.37 14.98 -2.42
N SER A 100 -13.07 15.23 -2.52
CA SER A 100 -12.14 15.06 -1.41
C SER A 100 -12.50 16.01 -0.26
N VAL A 101 -12.71 17.30 -0.55
CA VAL A 101 -13.13 18.29 0.45
C VAL A 101 -14.47 17.92 1.07
N ALA A 102 -15.46 17.53 0.26
CA ALA A 102 -16.78 17.10 0.75
C ALA A 102 -16.69 15.84 1.63
N ALA A 103 -15.98 14.80 1.17
CA ALA A 103 -15.78 13.57 1.94
C ALA A 103 -15.03 13.83 3.25
N ILE A 104 -14.06 14.71 3.23
CA ILE A 104 -13.31 15.19 4.39
C ILE A 104 -14.25 15.91 5.38
N SER A 105 -15.06 16.84 4.90
CA SER A 105 -15.97 17.61 5.75
C SER A 105 -17.00 16.69 6.41
N VAL A 106 -17.62 15.81 5.65
CA VAL A 106 -18.60 14.83 6.16
C VAL A 106 -17.91 13.83 7.10
N GLY A 107 -16.75 13.29 6.71
CA GLY A 107 -15.97 12.37 7.53
C GLY A 107 -15.49 13.00 8.83
N SER A 108 -15.06 14.27 8.80
CA SER A 108 -14.66 15.00 10.00
C SER A 108 -15.85 15.25 10.93
N GLY A 109 -17.00 15.65 10.39
CA GLY A 109 -18.23 15.83 11.17
C GLY A 109 -18.67 14.52 11.86
N LEU A 110 -18.67 13.42 11.11
CA LEU A 110 -18.98 12.09 11.66
C LEU A 110 -17.96 11.64 12.70
N ALA A 111 -16.67 11.88 12.45
CA ALA A 111 -15.60 11.58 13.39
C ALA A 111 -15.72 12.41 14.68
N MET A 112 -16.01 13.70 14.59
CA MET A 112 -16.24 14.54 15.76
C MET A 112 -17.42 14.04 16.60
N TRP A 113 -18.46 13.57 15.95
CA TRP A 113 -19.63 12.98 16.64
C TRP A 113 -19.32 11.63 17.30
N LEU A 114 -18.53 10.77 16.66
CA LEU A 114 -18.16 9.45 17.19
C LEU A 114 -16.97 9.50 18.18
N MET A 115 -16.13 10.53 18.13
CA MET A 115 -14.89 10.64 18.89
C MET A 115 -15.08 10.53 20.43
N PRO A 116 -16.07 11.18 21.07
CA PRO A 116 -16.27 11.05 22.50
C PRO A 116 -16.41 9.60 22.93
N HIS A 117 -17.26 8.82 22.23
CA HIS A 117 -17.48 7.39 22.50
C HIS A 117 -16.23 6.54 22.25
N PHE A 118 -15.40 6.95 21.27
CA PHE A 118 -14.15 6.28 21.00
C PHE A 118 -13.10 6.56 22.07
N PHE A 119 -12.98 7.81 22.52
CA PHE A 119 -12.03 8.19 23.57
C PHE A 119 -12.34 7.56 24.93
N GLU A 120 -13.61 7.43 25.30
CA GLU A 120 -14.02 6.69 26.49
C GLU A 120 -13.51 5.25 26.44
N ARG A 121 -13.63 4.58 25.28
CA ARG A 121 -13.16 3.18 25.11
C ARG A 121 -11.64 3.02 25.14
N ILE A 122 -10.89 3.99 24.62
CA ILE A 122 -9.41 3.94 24.64
C ILE A 122 -8.80 4.63 25.85
N ARG A 123 -9.62 5.17 26.77
CA ARG A 123 -9.24 5.86 28.00
C ARG A 123 -8.27 7.03 27.77
N VAL A 124 -8.51 7.84 26.74
CA VAL A 124 -7.75 9.05 26.45
C VAL A 124 -8.56 10.27 26.85
N ALA A 125 -8.10 11.02 27.86
CA ALA A 125 -8.85 12.13 28.48
C ALA A 125 -8.67 13.50 27.81
N ASN A 126 -8.15 13.58 26.58
CA ASN A 126 -7.67 14.86 26.03
C ASN A 126 -8.42 15.29 24.75
N GLY A 127 -9.39 16.20 24.89
CA GLY A 127 -10.21 16.68 23.75
C GLY A 127 -9.41 17.35 22.63
N SER A 128 -8.28 18.01 22.94
CA SER A 128 -7.41 18.62 21.91
C SER A 128 -6.73 17.58 21.01
N LEU A 129 -6.51 16.37 21.54
CA LEU A 129 -5.95 15.27 20.78
C LEU A 129 -6.92 14.80 19.69
N GLY A 130 -8.24 14.82 19.96
CA GLY A 130 -9.28 14.46 18.98
C GLY A 130 -9.22 15.30 17.73
N VAL A 131 -9.07 16.61 17.88
CA VAL A 131 -8.95 17.54 16.74
C VAL A 131 -7.70 17.21 15.92
N LEU A 132 -6.56 16.91 16.56
CA LEU A 132 -5.32 16.56 15.86
C LEU A 132 -5.44 15.21 15.11
N ILE A 133 -6.15 14.24 15.68
CA ILE A 133 -6.39 12.94 15.03
C ILE A 133 -7.26 13.14 13.79
N ILE A 134 -8.36 13.89 13.92
CA ILE A 134 -9.24 14.19 12.78
C ILE A 134 -8.47 14.97 11.71
N ALA A 135 -7.72 16.01 12.09
CA ALA A 135 -6.90 16.76 11.16
C ALA A 135 -5.87 15.86 10.43
N THR A 136 -5.22 14.96 11.17
CA THR A 136 -4.28 13.99 10.59
C THR A 136 -4.99 13.01 9.65
N ALA A 137 -6.17 12.50 10.01
CA ALA A 137 -6.96 11.63 9.17
C ALA A 137 -7.38 12.33 7.86
N VAL A 138 -7.84 13.56 7.97
CA VAL A 138 -8.19 14.43 6.83
C VAL A 138 -6.99 14.63 5.90
N LEU A 139 -5.86 15.04 6.46
CA LEU A 139 -4.65 15.30 5.68
C LEU A 139 -4.11 14.01 5.04
N SER A 140 -4.11 12.89 5.77
CA SER A 140 -3.64 11.60 5.28
C SER A 140 -4.51 11.03 4.14
N THR A 141 -5.77 11.39 4.07
CA THR A 141 -6.68 11.00 3.00
C THR A 141 -6.61 11.94 1.80
N THR A 142 -6.32 13.21 2.03
CA THR A 142 -6.22 14.23 0.97
C THR A 142 -4.90 14.16 0.22
N ALA A 143 -3.78 14.00 0.91
CA ALA A 143 -2.45 13.99 0.31
C ALA A 143 -2.28 12.97 -0.82
N PRO A 144 -2.76 11.71 -0.72
CA PRO A 144 -2.68 10.75 -1.81
C PRO A 144 -3.38 11.18 -3.09
N VAL A 145 -4.45 11.96 -3.02
CA VAL A 145 -5.15 12.48 -4.22
C VAL A 145 -4.21 13.32 -5.07
N PHE A 146 -3.51 14.26 -4.43
CA PHE A 146 -2.57 15.14 -5.12
C PHE A 146 -1.30 14.41 -5.55
N MET A 147 -0.77 13.51 -4.72
CA MET A 147 0.40 12.69 -5.07
C MET A 147 0.12 11.80 -6.29
N ASN A 148 -1.05 11.19 -6.35
CA ASN A 148 -1.45 10.36 -7.49
C ASN A 148 -1.73 11.20 -8.75
N ALA A 149 -2.16 12.45 -8.62
CA ALA A 149 -2.20 13.38 -9.75
C ALA A 149 -0.80 13.64 -10.32
N LEU A 150 0.22 13.88 -9.46
CA LEU A 150 1.60 13.99 -9.89
C LEU A 150 2.11 12.71 -10.56
N GLN A 151 1.76 11.55 -10.02
CA GLN A 151 2.09 10.25 -10.60
C GLN A 151 1.48 10.07 -11.99
N ALA A 152 0.18 10.34 -12.13
CA ALA A 152 -0.54 10.23 -13.42
C ALA A 152 0.02 11.19 -14.48
N LEU A 153 0.45 12.38 -14.05
CA LEU A 153 1.10 13.37 -14.90
C LEU A 153 2.61 13.15 -15.09
N LYS A 154 3.14 12.03 -14.57
CA LYS A 154 4.56 11.63 -14.65
C LYS A 154 5.54 12.67 -14.07
N LYS A 155 5.10 13.46 -13.10
CA LYS A 155 5.94 14.44 -12.40
C LYS A 155 6.77 13.75 -11.31
N PHE A 156 7.56 12.73 -11.69
CA PHE A 156 8.31 11.88 -10.76
C PHE A 156 9.33 12.64 -9.92
N ASN A 157 9.94 13.70 -10.46
CA ASN A 157 10.84 14.57 -9.68
C ASN A 157 10.13 15.23 -8.49
N ALA A 158 8.91 15.71 -8.68
CA ALA A 158 8.12 16.29 -7.59
C ALA A 158 7.75 15.22 -6.54
N LEU A 159 7.39 14.01 -6.97
CA LEU A 159 7.14 12.88 -6.08
C LEU A 159 8.39 12.49 -5.28
N THR A 160 9.56 12.52 -5.90
CA THR A 160 10.83 12.23 -5.22
C THR A 160 11.11 13.25 -4.12
N VAL A 161 10.94 14.54 -4.40
CA VAL A 161 11.10 15.61 -3.39
C VAL A 161 10.15 15.40 -2.22
N ILE A 162 8.87 15.10 -2.50
CA ILE A 162 7.87 14.83 -1.47
C ILE A 162 8.31 13.66 -0.58
N ASN A 163 8.68 12.52 -1.18
CA ASN A 163 9.03 11.33 -0.41
C ASN A 163 10.33 11.52 0.38
N LEU A 164 11.31 12.22 -0.19
CA LEU A 164 12.59 12.48 0.48
C LEU A 164 12.43 13.45 1.65
N ALA A 165 11.58 14.48 1.52
CA ALA A 165 11.41 15.52 2.55
C ALA A 165 10.42 15.11 3.65
N SER A 166 9.47 14.23 3.38
CA SER A 166 8.38 13.88 4.31
C SER A 166 8.87 13.30 5.64
N ALA A 167 9.80 12.35 5.59
CA ALA A 167 10.29 11.69 6.81
C ALA A 167 11.22 12.59 7.65
N PRO A 168 12.18 13.36 7.08
CA PRO A 168 12.93 14.36 7.84
C PRO A 168 12.03 15.43 8.46
N LEU A 169 11.01 15.90 7.74
CA LEU A 169 10.05 16.87 8.28
C LEU A 169 9.27 16.29 9.46
N ARG A 170 8.83 15.03 9.36
CA ARG A 170 8.19 14.30 10.47
C ARG A 170 9.10 14.26 11.68
N LEU A 171 10.34 13.84 11.51
CA LEU A 171 11.33 13.74 12.57
C LEU A 171 11.57 15.11 13.22
N ALA A 172 11.78 16.16 12.43
CA ALA A 172 12.02 17.50 12.92
C ALA A 172 10.85 18.02 13.78
N VAL A 173 9.61 17.88 13.28
CA VAL A 173 8.42 18.33 14.04
C VAL A 173 8.25 17.51 15.32
N MET A 174 8.49 16.20 15.30
CA MET A 174 8.42 15.36 16.49
C MET A 174 9.49 15.71 17.53
N LEU A 175 10.72 15.95 17.11
CA LEU A 175 11.82 16.35 17.99
C LEU A 175 11.50 17.67 18.73
N VAL A 176 10.84 18.60 18.05
CA VAL A 176 10.45 19.88 18.65
C VAL A 176 9.19 19.76 19.52
N ALA A 177 8.17 19.02 19.08
CA ALA A 177 6.85 19.02 19.72
C ALA A 177 6.68 18.00 20.84
N MET A 178 7.30 16.80 20.72
CA MET A 178 7.12 15.72 21.69
C MET A 178 7.67 16.01 23.11
N PRO A 179 8.77 16.77 23.28
CA PRO A 179 9.25 17.13 24.62
C PRO A 179 8.22 17.97 25.43
N PHE A 180 7.37 18.73 24.75
CA PHE A 180 6.35 19.57 25.42
C PHE A 180 5.04 18.84 25.64
N ARG A 181 4.59 18.04 24.67
CA ARG A 181 3.34 17.26 24.73
C ARG A 181 3.51 15.96 23.92
N ALA A 182 3.90 14.87 24.57
CA ALA A 182 4.32 13.64 23.92
C ALA A 182 3.35 13.15 22.85
N LEU A 183 2.09 12.88 23.18
CA LEU A 183 1.11 12.30 22.26
C LEU A 183 0.61 13.33 21.22
N SER A 184 0.39 14.59 21.64
CA SER A 184 0.00 15.65 20.68
C SER A 184 1.16 16.01 19.75
N GLY A 185 2.40 16.03 20.23
CA GLY A 185 3.60 16.22 19.44
C GLY A 185 3.81 15.10 18.41
N TYR A 186 3.51 13.86 18.81
CA TYR A 186 3.50 12.72 17.87
C TYR A 186 2.49 12.92 16.75
N MET A 187 1.24 13.29 17.06
CA MET A 187 0.19 13.53 16.05
C MET A 187 0.51 14.72 15.14
N LEU A 188 1.08 15.81 15.69
CA LEU A 188 1.58 16.94 14.88
C LEU A 188 2.68 16.49 13.90
N GLY A 189 3.61 15.67 14.38
CA GLY A 189 4.64 15.10 13.52
C GLY A 189 4.08 14.18 12.44
N GLN A 190 2.99 13.46 12.71
CA GLN A 190 2.29 12.69 11.66
C GLN A 190 1.58 13.60 10.65
N ALA A 191 0.99 14.72 11.07
CA ALA A 191 0.27 15.64 10.20
C ALA A 191 1.18 16.47 9.29
N ALA A 192 2.34 16.91 9.79
CA ALA A 192 3.24 17.83 9.09
C ALA A 192 3.67 17.37 7.69
N PRO A 193 4.07 16.10 7.46
CA PRO A 193 4.37 15.61 6.12
C PRO A 193 3.22 15.74 5.15
N TYR A 194 1.98 15.50 5.58
CA TYR A 194 0.81 15.59 4.71
C TYR A 194 0.53 17.03 4.27
N VAL A 195 0.71 18.01 5.17
CA VAL A 195 0.61 19.44 4.82
C VAL A 195 1.65 19.80 3.76
N PHE A 196 2.90 19.36 3.93
CA PHE A 196 3.96 19.57 2.96
C PHE A 196 3.64 18.87 1.62
N GLN A 197 3.19 17.61 1.65
CA GLN A 197 2.81 16.85 0.47
C GLN A 197 1.72 17.55 -0.34
N ILE A 198 0.67 18.03 0.32
CA ILE A 198 -0.41 18.78 -0.33
C ILE A 198 0.13 20.09 -0.92
N GLY A 199 0.83 20.88 -0.13
CA GLY A 199 1.37 22.18 -0.56
C GLY A 199 2.31 22.06 -1.75
N TRP A 200 3.28 21.14 -1.69
CA TRP A 200 4.22 20.88 -2.78
C TRP A 200 3.54 20.34 -4.04
N SER A 201 2.54 19.47 -3.86
CA SER A 201 1.78 18.92 -4.98
C SER A 201 0.95 19.98 -5.67
N VAL A 202 0.24 20.83 -4.93
CA VAL A 202 -0.54 21.97 -5.47
C VAL A 202 0.40 22.93 -6.22
N PHE A 203 1.55 23.28 -5.63
CA PHE A 203 2.55 24.11 -6.29
C PHE A 203 3.03 23.47 -7.61
N SER A 204 3.31 22.16 -7.60
CA SER A 204 3.77 21.42 -8.78
C SER A 204 2.68 21.27 -9.86
N LEU A 205 1.41 21.25 -9.45
CA LEU A 205 0.24 21.14 -10.35
C LEU A 205 -0.35 22.49 -10.76
N ARG A 206 0.22 23.60 -10.32
CA ARG A 206 -0.35 24.96 -10.54
C ARG A 206 -0.64 25.27 -12.01
N LYS A 207 0.22 24.82 -12.93
CA LYS A 207 0.05 25.04 -14.37
C LYS A 207 -1.18 24.32 -14.91
N GLU A 208 -1.45 23.10 -14.47
CA GLU A 208 -2.59 22.30 -14.86
C GLU A 208 -3.90 22.81 -14.22
N ILE A 209 -3.83 23.24 -12.96
CA ILE A 209 -4.98 23.79 -12.22
C ILE A 209 -5.39 25.15 -12.76
N CYS A 210 -4.42 26.05 -13.03
CA CYS A 210 -4.63 27.40 -13.47
C CYS A 210 -4.63 27.55 -15.01
N SER A 211 -4.61 26.45 -15.79
CA SER A 211 -4.62 26.54 -17.25
C SER A 211 -5.87 27.29 -17.76
N GLU A 212 -5.74 28.09 -18.80
CA GLU A 212 -6.84 28.83 -19.44
C GLU A 212 -7.78 27.93 -20.25
N VAL A 213 -7.39 26.67 -20.46
CA VAL A 213 -8.19 25.69 -21.19
C VAL A 213 -9.57 25.55 -20.55
N PRO A 214 -10.67 25.71 -21.30
CA PRO A 214 -12.01 25.55 -20.76
C PRO A 214 -12.24 24.14 -20.25
N SER A 215 -12.81 24.00 -19.06
CA SER A 215 -13.13 22.71 -18.49
C SER A 215 -14.24 22.03 -19.29
N LYS A 216 -14.01 20.81 -19.76
CA LYS A 216 -15.03 20.00 -20.45
C LYS A 216 -15.60 18.94 -19.50
N PRO A 217 -16.92 18.80 -19.41
CA PRO A 217 -17.54 17.80 -18.55
C PRO A 217 -17.27 16.38 -19.10
N PHE A 218 -16.60 15.54 -18.29
CA PHE A 218 -16.30 14.15 -18.65
C PHE A 218 -17.43 13.19 -18.28
N TRP A 219 -18.29 13.56 -17.30
CA TRP A 219 -19.31 12.67 -16.74
C TRP A 219 -20.43 12.32 -17.72
N ARG A 220 -20.71 13.11 -18.73
CA ARG A 220 -21.75 12.82 -19.73
C ARG A 220 -21.42 11.61 -20.59
N GLU A 221 -20.15 11.48 -21.00
CA GLU A 221 -19.68 10.44 -21.91
C GLU A 221 -19.08 9.23 -21.16
N ASP A 222 -18.29 9.48 -20.13
CA ASP A 222 -17.44 8.47 -19.48
C ASP A 222 -18.01 7.94 -18.16
N TRP A 223 -19.16 8.46 -17.65
CA TRP A 223 -19.70 8.13 -16.34
C TRP A 223 -19.86 6.62 -16.09
N ARG A 224 -20.52 5.92 -17.02
CA ARG A 224 -20.73 4.47 -16.89
C ARG A 224 -19.42 3.70 -16.78
N ARG A 225 -18.41 4.14 -17.54
CA ARG A 225 -17.08 3.53 -17.59
C ARG A 225 -16.32 3.79 -16.28
N ILE A 226 -16.38 5.01 -15.77
CA ILE A 226 -15.76 5.41 -14.49
C ILE A 226 -16.39 4.64 -13.34
N VAL A 227 -17.72 4.63 -13.24
CA VAL A 227 -18.44 3.91 -12.17
C VAL A 227 -18.14 2.41 -12.22
N ARG A 228 -18.23 1.78 -13.39
CA ARG A 228 -17.89 0.36 -13.55
C ARG A 228 -16.46 0.06 -13.10
N PHE A 229 -15.51 0.90 -13.48
CA PHE A 229 -14.12 0.76 -13.05
C PHE A 229 -13.99 0.91 -11.53
N THR A 230 -14.60 1.93 -10.95
CA THR A 230 -14.59 2.19 -9.49
C THR A 230 -15.20 1.03 -8.70
N LEU A 231 -16.32 0.47 -9.17
CA LEU A 231 -16.96 -0.67 -8.50
C LEU A 231 -16.10 -1.94 -8.57
N LEU A 232 -15.49 -2.24 -9.72
CA LEU A 232 -14.59 -3.38 -9.86
C LEU A 232 -13.34 -3.22 -8.99
N MET A 233 -12.77 -2.01 -8.96
CA MET A 233 -11.65 -1.67 -8.09
C MET A 233 -12.02 -1.73 -6.61
N GLY A 234 -13.20 -1.21 -6.27
CA GLY A 234 -13.72 -1.24 -4.91
C GLY A 234 -13.90 -2.66 -4.40
N GLY A 235 -14.51 -3.52 -5.21
CA GLY A 235 -14.66 -4.94 -4.90
C GLY A 235 -13.33 -5.64 -4.68
N TRP A 236 -12.38 -5.44 -5.59
CA TRP A 236 -11.03 -6.01 -5.44
C TRP A 236 -10.30 -5.49 -4.20
N SER A 237 -10.29 -4.17 -3.99
CA SER A 237 -9.64 -3.56 -2.82
C SER A 237 -10.26 -4.02 -1.51
N ALA A 238 -11.59 -4.15 -1.45
CA ALA A 238 -12.29 -4.64 -0.27
C ALA A 238 -11.90 -6.10 0.04
N VAL A 239 -11.94 -7.00 -0.95
CA VAL A 239 -11.56 -8.40 -0.78
C VAL A 239 -10.10 -8.52 -0.33
N ASN A 240 -9.20 -7.80 -0.97
CA ASN A 240 -7.78 -7.84 -0.62
C ASN A 240 -7.51 -7.32 0.80
N THR A 241 -8.13 -6.20 1.17
CA THR A 241 -7.99 -5.61 2.52
C THR A 241 -8.56 -6.53 3.59
N VAL A 242 -9.75 -7.11 3.35
CA VAL A 242 -10.36 -8.07 4.29
C VAL A 242 -9.47 -9.30 4.45
N THR A 243 -8.93 -9.84 3.36
CA THR A 243 -8.03 -11.00 3.40
C THR A 243 -6.79 -10.73 4.24
N ILE A 244 -6.09 -9.60 3.99
CA ILE A 244 -4.89 -9.24 4.76
C ILE A 244 -5.23 -9.00 6.23
N SER A 245 -6.34 -8.30 6.51
CA SER A 245 -6.77 -8.01 7.89
C SER A 245 -7.16 -9.28 8.64
N ALA A 246 -7.85 -10.20 7.99
CA ALA A 246 -8.21 -11.50 8.57
C ALA A 246 -6.97 -12.32 8.93
N LEU A 247 -5.98 -12.40 8.04
CA LEU A 247 -4.71 -13.11 8.30
C LEU A 247 -3.99 -12.55 9.53
N MET A 248 -3.87 -11.22 9.63
CA MET A 248 -3.26 -10.56 10.79
C MET A 248 -4.01 -10.82 12.09
N MET A 249 -5.35 -10.83 12.02
CA MET A 249 -6.22 -11.06 13.17
C MET A 249 -6.10 -12.50 13.68
N ILE A 250 -6.03 -13.48 12.78
CA ILE A 250 -5.86 -14.91 13.10
C ILE A 250 -4.52 -15.14 13.81
N VAL A 251 -3.43 -14.57 13.31
CA VAL A 251 -2.12 -14.70 13.96
C VAL A 251 -2.17 -14.17 15.40
N ARG A 252 -2.80 -13.01 15.62
CA ARG A 252 -2.89 -12.41 16.96
C ARG A 252 -3.77 -13.21 17.92
N GLN A 253 -4.87 -13.80 17.44
CA GLN A 253 -5.87 -14.45 18.28
C GLN A 253 -5.55 -15.92 18.56
N ARG A 254 -4.86 -16.61 17.68
CA ARG A 254 -4.73 -18.07 17.72
C ARG A 254 -3.34 -18.59 18.00
N PHE A 255 -2.33 -17.77 17.76
CA PHE A 255 -0.96 -18.21 18.05
C PHE A 255 -0.60 -17.92 19.50
N PRO A 256 0.29 -18.75 20.10
CA PRO A 256 0.91 -18.42 21.37
C PRO A 256 1.53 -17.03 21.31
N GLU A 257 1.54 -16.30 22.42
CA GLU A 257 2.06 -14.92 22.49
C GLU A 257 3.49 -14.82 21.93
N SER A 258 4.33 -15.82 22.21
CA SER A 258 5.71 -15.88 21.70
C SER A 258 5.78 -15.97 20.18
N GLU A 259 4.93 -16.82 19.54
CA GLU A 259 4.88 -16.96 18.09
C GLU A 259 4.22 -15.75 17.43
N SER A 260 3.20 -15.16 18.06
CA SER A 260 2.57 -13.92 17.57
C SER A 260 3.54 -12.74 17.63
N ALA A 261 4.34 -12.62 18.69
CA ALA A 261 5.40 -11.63 18.79
C ALA A 261 6.51 -11.87 17.76
N ALA A 262 6.90 -13.14 17.57
CA ALA A 262 7.87 -13.52 16.55
C ALA A 262 7.37 -13.15 15.15
N TYR A 263 6.11 -13.47 14.82
CA TYR A 263 5.49 -13.08 13.54
C TYR A 263 5.56 -11.57 13.30
N TYR A 264 5.26 -10.77 14.34
CA TYR A 264 5.36 -9.32 14.23
C TYR A 264 6.77 -8.87 13.86
N ILE A 265 7.79 -9.35 14.57
CA ILE A 265 9.19 -8.96 14.32
C ILE A 265 9.67 -9.42 12.94
N ILE A 266 9.49 -10.71 12.62
CA ILE A 266 9.95 -11.25 11.32
C ILE A 266 9.20 -10.64 10.13
N SER A 267 7.93 -10.22 10.32
CA SER A 267 7.17 -9.56 9.26
C SER A 267 7.76 -8.21 8.89
N ARG A 268 8.29 -7.45 9.87
CA ARG A 268 8.95 -6.16 9.61
C ARG A 268 10.22 -6.32 8.76
N PHE A 269 10.97 -7.40 8.98
CA PHE A 269 12.11 -7.70 8.12
C PHE A 269 11.67 -8.23 6.74
N ALA A 270 10.66 -9.09 6.70
CA ALA A 270 10.13 -9.61 5.45
C ALA A 270 9.52 -8.51 4.55
N GLU A 271 8.95 -7.45 5.12
CA GLU A 271 8.46 -6.27 4.38
C GLU A 271 9.53 -5.62 3.50
N LEU A 272 10.83 -5.78 3.81
CA LEU A 272 11.92 -5.27 2.97
C LEU A 272 11.84 -5.79 1.53
N THR A 273 11.34 -7.00 1.33
CA THR A 273 11.18 -7.60 -0.01
C THR A 273 10.18 -6.86 -0.89
N THR A 274 9.22 -6.15 -0.29
CA THR A 274 8.16 -5.43 -1.02
C THR A 274 8.59 -4.02 -1.43
N TYR A 275 9.67 -3.53 -0.87
CA TYR A 275 10.06 -2.13 -0.99
C TYR A 275 10.49 -1.70 -2.41
N ALA A 276 11.22 -2.53 -3.13
CA ALA A 276 11.56 -2.21 -4.52
C ALA A 276 10.32 -2.20 -5.42
N GLY A 277 9.41 -3.14 -5.20
CA GLY A 277 8.18 -3.25 -5.95
C GLY A 277 7.31 -1.99 -5.87
N ALA A 278 7.24 -1.31 -4.72
CA ALA A 278 6.49 -0.07 -4.57
C ALA A 278 6.97 1.02 -5.53
N SER A 279 8.29 1.19 -5.65
CA SER A 279 8.90 2.16 -6.57
C SER A 279 8.64 1.79 -8.04
N VAL A 280 8.73 0.50 -8.35
CA VAL A 280 8.46 -0.03 -9.70
C VAL A 280 6.99 0.22 -10.08
N VAL A 281 6.04 -0.05 -9.19
CA VAL A 281 4.60 0.16 -9.43
C VAL A 281 4.29 1.63 -9.68
N MET A 282 4.90 2.55 -8.92
CA MET A 282 4.67 3.99 -9.12
C MET A 282 5.04 4.48 -10.52
N VAL A 283 6.10 3.92 -11.11
CA VAL A 283 6.53 4.27 -12.48
C VAL A 283 5.77 3.46 -13.52
N MET A 284 5.54 2.18 -13.27
CA MET A 284 4.86 1.27 -14.19
C MET A 284 3.41 1.71 -14.48
N PHE A 285 2.66 2.14 -13.45
CA PHE A 285 1.23 2.40 -13.58
C PHE A 285 0.90 3.45 -14.67
N PRO A 286 1.47 4.68 -14.66
CA PRO A 286 1.18 5.66 -15.69
C PRO A 286 1.72 5.26 -17.07
N LEU A 287 2.87 4.56 -17.13
CA LEU A 287 3.42 4.08 -18.40
C LEU A 287 2.56 2.99 -19.04
N ALA A 288 2.03 2.07 -18.22
CA ALA A 288 1.12 1.03 -18.69
C ALA A 288 -0.23 1.61 -19.16
N ALA A 289 -0.77 2.58 -18.43
CA ALA A 289 -2.00 3.27 -18.83
C ALA A 289 -1.83 4.03 -20.15
N GLU A 290 -0.70 4.73 -20.33
CA GLU A 290 -0.37 5.39 -21.62
C GLU A 290 -0.21 4.41 -22.76
N ALA A 291 0.53 3.32 -22.58
CA ALA A 291 0.73 2.29 -23.59
C ALA A 291 -0.62 1.69 -24.03
N SER A 292 -1.54 1.47 -23.08
CA SER A 292 -2.90 0.99 -23.37
C SER A 292 -3.69 1.96 -24.25
N VAL A 293 -3.59 3.27 -23.99
CA VAL A 293 -4.28 4.30 -24.79
C VAL A 293 -3.72 4.40 -26.20
N LYS A 294 -2.39 4.31 -26.34
CA LYS A 294 -1.69 4.37 -27.63
C LYS A 294 -1.71 3.05 -28.42
N ALA A 295 -2.44 2.04 -27.94
CA ALA A 295 -2.46 0.67 -28.48
C ALA A 295 -1.06 0.06 -28.70
N LYS A 296 -0.07 0.49 -27.89
CA LYS A 296 1.28 -0.07 -27.89
C LYS A 296 1.34 -1.35 -27.07
N ASP A 297 2.23 -2.26 -27.45
CA ASP A 297 2.46 -3.44 -26.64
C ASP A 297 3.08 -3.03 -25.29
N SER A 298 2.41 -3.43 -24.22
CA SER A 298 2.83 -3.20 -22.84
C SER A 298 3.40 -4.44 -22.16
N LEU A 299 3.53 -5.57 -22.91
CA LEU A 299 4.00 -6.85 -22.37
C LEU A 299 5.43 -6.74 -21.85
N GLY A 300 6.31 -6.09 -22.60
CA GLY A 300 7.70 -5.85 -22.19
C GLY A 300 7.79 -5.03 -20.88
N LEU A 301 6.88 -4.09 -20.67
CA LEU A 301 6.85 -3.30 -19.43
C LEU A 301 6.46 -4.16 -18.22
N VAL A 302 5.42 -4.99 -18.33
CA VAL A 302 5.03 -5.86 -17.21
C VAL A 302 6.09 -6.90 -16.90
N LEU A 303 6.72 -7.50 -17.91
CA LEU A 303 7.79 -8.48 -17.70
C LEU A 303 9.02 -7.87 -17.01
N LYS A 304 9.42 -6.65 -17.40
CA LYS A 304 10.48 -5.90 -16.72
C LYS A 304 10.12 -5.60 -15.26
N SER A 305 8.89 -5.17 -15.01
CA SER A 305 8.41 -4.85 -13.65
C SER A 305 8.36 -6.09 -12.76
N LEU A 306 7.84 -7.21 -13.27
CA LEU A 306 7.80 -8.49 -12.55
C LEU A 306 9.22 -9.03 -12.31
N GLY A 307 10.10 -8.99 -13.32
CA GLY A 307 11.49 -9.44 -13.22
C GLY A 307 12.28 -8.63 -12.18
N ALA A 308 12.15 -7.30 -12.19
CA ALA A 308 12.80 -6.43 -11.21
C ALA A 308 12.31 -6.71 -9.78
N THR A 309 11.00 -6.86 -9.60
CA THR A 309 10.39 -7.15 -8.29
C THR A 309 10.82 -8.53 -7.77
N LEU A 310 10.81 -9.55 -8.64
CA LEU A 310 11.23 -10.90 -8.29
C LEU A 310 12.71 -10.94 -7.92
N ALA A 311 13.58 -10.37 -8.74
CA ALA A 311 15.03 -10.37 -8.50
C ALA A 311 15.35 -9.71 -7.14
N PHE A 312 14.80 -8.53 -6.88
CA PHE A 312 15.02 -7.85 -5.61
C PHE A 312 14.44 -8.63 -4.42
N GLY A 313 13.21 -9.13 -4.55
CA GLY A 313 12.57 -9.92 -3.50
C GLY A 313 13.35 -11.18 -3.16
N LEU A 314 13.87 -11.91 -4.16
CA LEU A 314 14.73 -13.07 -3.96
C LEU A 314 16.07 -12.73 -3.31
N ILE A 315 16.71 -11.62 -3.72
CA ILE A 315 17.95 -11.13 -3.09
C ILE A 315 17.69 -10.83 -1.60
N CYS A 316 16.63 -10.08 -1.27
CA CYS A 316 16.27 -9.81 0.12
C CYS A 316 15.95 -11.09 0.90
N THR A 317 15.22 -12.03 0.30
CA THR A 317 14.92 -13.34 0.92
C THR A 317 16.20 -14.11 1.22
N MET A 318 17.16 -14.15 0.29
CA MET A 318 18.46 -14.79 0.50
C MET A 318 19.26 -14.09 1.62
N VAL A 319 19.30 -12.77 1.63
CA VAL A 319 19.95 -12.01 2.71
C VAL A 319 19.36 -12.36 4.06
N LEU A 320 18.02 -12.38 4.16
CA LEU A 320 17.34 -12.73 5.41
C LEU A 320 17.55 -14.20 5.81
N ALA A 321 17.65 -15.12 4.85
CA ALA A 321 17.92 -16.52 5.13
C ALA A 321 19.34 -16.75 5.65
N PHE A 322 20.35 -16.11 5.03
CA PHE A 322 21.76 -16.36 5.37
C PHE A 322 22.28 -15.43 6.46
N ALA A 323 21.94 -14.15 6.42
CA ALA A 323 22.39 -13.15 7.38
C ALA A 323 21.38 -12.89 8.52
N GLY A 324 20.18 -13.46 8.47
CA GLY A 324 19.11 -13.21 9.43
C GLY A 324 19.51 -13.48 10.87
N LYS A 325 20.29 -14.54 11.12
CA LYS A 325 20.83 -14.82 12.46
C LYS A 325 21.71 -13.66 12.97
N THR A 326 22.62 -13.18 12.17
CA THR A 326 23.51 -12.06 12.52
C THR A 326 22.69 -10.78 12.71
N ILE A 327 21.71 -10.51 11.83
CA ILE A 327 20.85 -9.32 11.91
C ILE A 327 20.05 -9.33 13.22
N LEU A 328 19.40 -10.42 13.57
CA LEU A 328 18.60 -10.52 14.78
C LEU A 328 19.47 -10.52 16.05
N SER A 329 20.68 -11.09 16.00
CA SER A 329 21.62 -11.08 17.14
C SER A 329 22.28 -9.73 17.37
N ALA A 330 22.31 -8.84 16.36
CA ALA A 330 22.93 -7.53 16.48
C ALA A 330 22.21 -6.58 17.45
N CYS A 331 20.93 -6.82 17.73
CA CYS A 331 20.15 -6.02 18.67
C CYS A 331 19.60 -6.89 19.79
N PRO A 332 19.83 -6.54 21.08
CA PRO A 332 19.34 -7.32 22.21
C PRO A 332 17.84 -7.54 22.20
N ILE A 333 17.06 -6.58 21.71
CA ILE A 333 15.59 -6.66 21.62
C ILE A 333 15.13 -7.78 20.65
N TRP A 334 15.91 -8.05 19.60
CA TRP A 334 15.57 -9.04 18.58
C TRP A 334 16.24 -10.41 18.81
N SER A 335 17.23 -10.48 19.69
CA SER A 335 18.03 -11.69 19.92
C SER A 335 17.18 -12.90 20.37
N SER A 336 16.08 -12.68 21.07
CA SER A 336 15.12 -13.71 21.47
C SER A 336 14.40 -14.37 20.29
N TYR A 337 14.41 -13.75 19.10
CA TYR A 337 13.72 -14.24 17.90
C TYR A 337 14.65 -14.95 16.90
N VAL A 338 15.91 -15.15 17.22
CA VAL A 338 16.91 -15.83 16.35
C VAL A 338 16.44 -17.23 15.90
N GLY A 339 15.70 -17.95 16.76
CA GLY A 339 15.13 -19.27 16.40
C GLY A 339 14.13 -19.23 15.24
N TYR A 340 13.57 -18.06 14.92
CA TYR A 340 12.57 -17.89 13.85
C TYR A 340 13.17 -17.40 12.50
N VAL A 341 14.50 -17.44 12.33
CA VAL A 341 15.17 -17.09 11.06
C VAL A 341 14.65 -17.90 9.86
N PRO A 342 14.43 -19.22 9.95
CA PRO A 342 13.83 -19.97 8.85
C PRO A 342 12.41 -19.48 8.49
N ASP A 343 11.62 -19.16 9.51
CA ASP A 343 10.26 -18.67 9.35
C ASP A 343 10.25 -17.26 8.73
N MET A 344 11.24 -16.43 9.06
CA MET A 344 11.48 -15.11 8.45
C MET A 344 11.78 -15.23 6.95
N ALA A 345 12.61 -16.21 6.56
CA ALA A 345 12.91 -16.46 5.14
C ALA A 345 11.66 -16.93 4.37
N ILE A 346 10.87 -17.84 4.95
CA ILE A 346 9.60 -18.27 4.35
C ILE A 346 8.66 -17.07 4.20
N LEU A 347 8.51 -16.24 5.22
CA LEU A 347 7.65 -15.07 5.17
C LEU A 347 8.12 -14.04 4.14
N ALA A 348 9.45 -13.85 4.00
CA ALA A 348 10.03 -13.01 2.97
C ALA A 348 9.69 -13.50 1.55
N LEU A 349 9.71 -14.82 1.33
CA LEU A 349 9.28 -15.41 0.06
C LEU A 349 7.77 -15.23 -0.17
N VAL A 350 6.95 -15.44 0.86
CA VAL A 350 5.49 -15.19 0.83
C VAL A 350 5.21 -13.74 0.42
N GLN A 351 5.90 -12.77 1.03
CA GLN A 351 5.76 -11.35 0.70
C GLN A 351 6.20 -11.05 -0.73
N THR A 352 7.33 -11.64 -1.18
CA THR A 352 7.82 -11.49 -2.56
C THR A 352 6.76 -11.96 -3.57
N LEU A 353 6.22 -13.17 -3.40
CA LEU A 353 5.21 -13.73 -4.30
C LEU A 353 3.90 -12.94 -4.24
N GLY A 354 3.45 -12.56 -3.04
CA GLY A 354 2.25 -11.72 -2.86
C GLY A 354 2.40 -10.37 -3.56
N TYR A 355 3.59 -9.77 -3.48
CA TYR A 355 3.84 -8.50 -4.13
C TYR A 355 3.94 -8.62 -5.66
N LEU A 356 4.50 -9.71 -6.19
CA LEU A 356 4.46 -10.00 -7.64
C LEU A 356 3.02 -10.06 -8.15
N CYS A 357 2.13 -10.71 -7.41
CA CYS A 357 0.71 -10.74 -7.73
C CYS A 357 0.12 -9.32 -7.73
N GLY A 358 0.47 -8.50 -6.74
CA GLY A 358 0.07 -7.09 -6.65
C GLY A 358 0.54 -6.25 -7.83
N VAL A 359 1.81 -6.39 -8.25
CA VAL A 359 2.37 -5.70 -9.43
C VAL A 359 1.60 -6.07 -10.69
N PHE A 360 1.32 -7.35 -10.91
CA PHE A 360 0.55 -7.81 -12.06
C PHE A 360 -0.89 -7.27 -12.03
N CYS A 361 -1.60 -7.38 -10.90
CA CYS A 361 -2.95 -6.85 -10.76
C CYS A 361 -2.98 -5.34 -11.03
N THR A 362 -2.02 -4.60 -10.51
CA THR A 362 -1.90 -3.15 -10.73
C THR A 362 -1.65 -2.82 -12.21
N PHE A 363 -0.86 -3.63 -12.92
CA PHE A 363 -0.67 -3.49 -14.36
C PHE A 363 -1.97 -3.73 -15.14
N GLU A 364 -2.71 -4.79 -14.84
CA GLU A 364 -3.99 -5.08 -15.49
C GLU A 364 -5.02 -3.97 -15.23
N ILE A 365 -5.05 -3.44 -14.01
CA ILE A 365 -5.87 -2.29 -13.63
C ILE A 365 -5.49 -1.05 -14.44
N ALA A 366 -4.20 -0.73 -14.55
CA ALA A 366 -3.70 0.42 -15.30
C ALA A 366 -4.11 0.34 -16.79
N THR A 367 -4.08 -0.87 -17.36
CA THR A 367 -4.51 -1.11 -18.75
C THR A 367 -6.04 -1.25 -18.90
N GLY A 368 -6.81 -1.18 -17.81
CA GLY A 368 -8.28 -1.28 -17.81
C GLY A 368 -8.80 -2.70 -18.02
N ARG A 369 -7.98 -3.69 -17.77
CA ARG A 369 -8.33 -5.10 -17.95
C ARG A 369 -8.64 -5.71 -16.60
N PHE A 370 -9.77 -6.37 -16.48
CA PHE A 370 -10.24 -6.97 -15.23
C PHE A 370 -10.40 -8.49 -15.35
N SER A 371 -9.83 -9.10 -16.38
CA SER A 371 -9.91 -10.55 -16.59
C SER A 371 -9.30 -11.35 -15.43
N PHE A 372 -8.30 -10.79 -14.76
CA PHE A 372 -7.66 -11.40 -13.59
C PHE A 372 -8.62 -11.58 -12.39
N LEU A 373 -9.67 -10.77 -12.26
CA LEU A 373 -10.64 -10.88 -11.17
C LEU A 373 -11.35 -12.24 -11.16
N ARG A 374 -11.46 -12.91 -12.31
CA ARG A 374 -12.13 -14.22 -12.42
C ARG A 374 -11.46 -15.30 -11.57
N TYR A 375 -10.14 -15.21 -11.34
CA TYR A 375 -9.39 -16.14 -10.51
C TYR A 375 -8.84 -15.49 -9.24
N ALA A 376 -8.50 -14.20 -9.28
CA ALA A 376 -7.92 -13.50 -8.14
C ALA A 376 -8.93 -13.34 -6.99
N MET A 377 -10.17 -12.91 -7.28
CA MET A 377 -11.20 -12.77 -6.24
C MET A 377 -11.58 -14.11 -5.59
N PRO A 378 -11.93 -15.17 -6.36
CA PRO A 378 -12.24 -16.47 -5.75
C PRO A 378 -11.07 -17.03 -4.93
N LEU A 379 -9.83 -16.88 -5.42
CA LEU A 379 -8.67 -17.37 -4.69
C LEU A 379 -8.41 -16.60 -3.39
N SER A 380 -8.57 -15.27 -3.40
CA SER A 380 -8.44 -14.45 -2.19
C SER A 380 -9.56 -14.76 -1.18
N ILE A 381 -10.80 -14.97 -1.66
CA ILE A 381 -11.92 -15.39 -0.79
C ILE A 381 -11.64 -16.78 -0.23
N LEU A 382 -11.18 -17.73 -1.04
CA LEU A 382 -10.82 -19.07 -0.61
C LEU A 382 -9.69 -19.04 0.42
N GLN A 383 -8.65 -18.23 0.19
CA GLN A 383 -7.57 -18.01 1.14
C GLN A 383 -8.11 -17.47 2.48
N CYS A 384 -8.94 -16.44 2.44
CA CYS A 384 -9.55 -15.88 3.63
C CYS A 384 -10.41 -16.93 4.36
N ALA A 385 -11.29 -17.62 3.65
CA ALA A 385 -12.14 -18.66 4.20
C ALA A 385 -11.32 -19.80 4.81
N PHE A 386 -10.28 -20.29 4.12
CA PHE A 386 -9.39 -21.32 4.61
C PHE A 386 -8.75 -20.95 5.96
N PHE A 387 -8.15 -19.75 6.06
CA PHE A 387 -7.52 -19.32 7.30
C PHE A 387 -8.52 -19.04 8.42
N VAL A 388 -9.69 -18.49 8.09
CA VAL A 388 -10.75 -18.25 9.07
C VAL A 388 -11.34 -19.57 9.58
N CYS A 389 -11.60 -20.54 8.70
CA CYS A 389 -12.07 -21.88 9.09
C CYS A 389 -11.03 -22.59 10.00
N LEU A 390 -9.75 -22.51 9.66
CA LEU A 390 -8.67 -23.07 10.46
C LEU A 390 -8.53 -22.35 11.82
N SER A 391 -9.00 -21.13 11.94
CA SER A 391 -9.00 -20.42 13.23
C SER A 391 -10.00 -20.98 14.23
N GLY A 392 -10.88 -21.91 13.84
CA GLY A 392 -11.89 -22.54 14.72
C GLY A 392 -12.84 -21.51 15.32
N HIS A 393 -13.29 -20.53 14.54
CA HIS A 393 -14.18 -19.52 15.03
C HIS A 393 -15.62 -20.08 15.14
N ALA A 394 -16.26 -19.88 16.29
CA ALA A 394 -17.65 -20.30 16.57
C ALA A 394 -18.67 -19.85 15.50
N PHE A 395 -18.33 -18.82 14.72
CA PHE A 395 -19.14 -18.36 13.59
C PHE A 395 -19.28 -19.44 12.49
N PHE A 396 -18.27 -20.31 12.32
CA PHE A 396 -18.27 -21.36 11.27
C PHE A 396 -18.75 -22.72 11.80
N GLU A 397 -18.75 -22.94 13.12
CA GLU A 397 -19.30 -24.17 13.75
C GLU A 397 -20.79 -24.35 13.42
N GLY A 398 -21.51 -23.26 13.11
CA GLY A 398 -22.90 -23.30 12.62
C GLY A 398 -23.06 -23.46 11.10
N ILE A 399 -21.99 -23.31 10.31
CA ILE A 399 -22.06 -23.29 8.83
C ILE A 399 -21.48 -24.57 8.23
N PHE A 400 -20.39 -25.11 8.83
CA PHE A 400 -19.74 -26.32 8.35
C PHE A 400 -20.02 -27.53 9.25
N PRO A 401 -20.15 -28.74 8.66
CA PRO A 401 -20.28 -29.97 9.44
C PRO A 401 -19.09 -30.18 10.39
N ALA A 402 -19.34 -30.65 11.60
CA ALA A 402 -18.36 -30.82 12.67
C ALA A 402 -17.11 -31.60 12.22
N HIS A 403 -17.27 -32.63 11.38
CA HIS A 403 -16.16 -33.45 10.85
C HIS A 403 -15.19 -32.64 9.97
N ILE A 404 -15.66 -31.61 9.26
CA ILE A 404 -14.80 -30.72 8.47
C ILE A 404 -14.00 -29.81 9.42
N VAL A 405 -14.66 -29.26 10.44
CA VAL A 405 -14.02 -28.42 11.46
C VAL A 405 -12.95 -29.21 12.22
N GLU A 406 -13.22 -30.45 12.62
CA GLU A 406 -12.27 -31.36 13.28
C GLU A 406 -11.10 -31.74 12.37
N MET A 407 -11.37 -32.07 11.10
CA MET A 407 -10.33 -32.37 10.12
C MET A 407 -9.39 -31.18 9.93
N MET A 408 -9.93 -29.98 9.87
CA MET A 408 -9.15 -28.74 9.73
C MET A 408 -8.37 -28.41 11.03
N ALA A 409 -8.93 -28.68 12.20
CA ALA A 409 -8.24 -28.58 13.47
C ALA A 409 -7.05 -29.54 13.59
N GLY A 410 -7.17 -30.74 13.00
CA GLY A 410 -6.12 -31.74 12.93
C GLY A 410 -4.87 -31.29 12.14
N LEU A 411 -4.99 -30.34 11.24
CA LEU A 411 -3.86 -29.81 10.45
C LEU A 411 -2.84 -28.99 11.27
N LYS A 412 -3.08 -28.73 12.56
CA LYS A 412 -2.16 -28.02 13.48
C LYS A 412 -1.56 -26.72 12.91
N ILE A 413 -2.34 -25.99 12.10
CA ILE A 413 -1.90 -24.72 11.46
C ILE A 413 -1.71 -23.61 12.49
N TYR A 414 -2.01 -23.87 13.76
CA TYR A 414 -1.76 -22.93 14.88
C TYR A 414 -0.27 -22.75 15.21
N ARG A 415 0.65 -23.42 14.52
CA ARG A 415 2.07 -23.14 14.59
C ARG A 415 2.46 -22.21 13.45
N LEU A 416 3.24 -21.19 13.77
CA LEU A 416 3.68 -20.17 12.84
C LEU A 416 4.23 -20.76 11.53
N ARG A 417 5.08 -21.77 11.61
CA ARG A 417 5.68 -22.41 10.43
C ARG A 417 4.66 -23.04 9.49
N ASN A 418 3.68 -23.76 10.01
CA ASN A 418 2.64 -24.41 9.20
C ASN A 418 1.74 -23.36 8.53
N PHE A 419 1.38 -22.29 9.27
CA PHE A 419 0.66 -21.16 8.72
C PHE A 419 1.42 -20.51 7.55
N LEU A 420 2.73 -20.29 7.70
CA LEU A 420 3.55 -19.66 6.66
C LEU A 420 3.66 -20.55 5.41
N TRP A 421 3.77 -21.87 5.55
CA TRP A 421 3.77 -22.81 4.43
C TRP A 421 2.43 -22.82 3.69
N ALA A 422 1.31 -22.79 4.41
CA ALA A 422 -0.01 -22.68 3.79
C ALA A 422 -0.16 -21.34 3.05
N TYR A 423 0.30 -20.24 3.66
CA TYR A 423 0.28 -18.91 3.03
C TYR A 423 1.18 -18.88 1.77
N LEU A 424 2.35 -19.50 1.82
CA LEU A 424 3.23 -19.65 0.66
C LEU A 424 2.53 -20.42 -0.45
N GLY A 425 1.82 -21.52 -0.13
CA GLY A 425 1.05 -22.32 -1.08
C GLY A 425 0.01 -21.49 -1.85
N PHE A 426 -0.79 -20.68 -1.15
CA PHE A 426 -1.76 -19.78 -1.78
C PHE A 426 -1.12 -18.73 -2.71
N ASN A 427 -0.04 -18.08 -2.26
CA ASN A 427 0.66 -17.11 -3.08
C ASN A 427 1.36 -17.74 -4.28
N SER A 428 1.90 -18.94 -4.13
CA SER A 428 2.48 -19.72 -5.24
C SER A 428 1.43 -20.09 -6.27
N LEU A 429 0.26 -20.56 -5.83
CA LEU A 429 -0.87 -20.86 -6.73
C LEU A 429 -1.32 -19.59 -7.48
N PHE A 430 -1.38 -18.46 -6.80
CA PHE A 430 -1.73 -17.20 -7.45
C PHE A 430 -0.69 -16.81 -8.52
N CYS A 431 0.60 -16.92 -8.22
CA CYS A 431 1.66 -16.67 -9.19
C CYS A 431 1.60 -17.63 -10.39
N LEU A 432 1.27 -18.90 -10.20
CA LEU A 432 1.07 -19.88 -11.29
C LEU A 432 -0.09 -19.47 -12.20
N LEU A 433 -1.22 -19.07 -11.63
CA LEU A 433 -2.38 -18.59 -12.40
C LEU A 433 -2.05 -17.31 -13.20
N ILE A 434 -1.27 -16.40 -12.61
CA ILE A 434 -0.76 -15.21 -13.33
C ILE A 434 0.17 -15.63 -14.48
N GLY A 435 1.11 -16.53 -14.23
CA GLY A 435 2.02 -17.03 -15.25
C GLY A 435 1.29 -17.70 -16.43
N LEU A 436 0.26 -18.47 -16.14
CA LEU A 436 -0.61 -19.07 -17.15
C LEU A 436 -1.36 -17.98 -17.94
N HIS A 437 -1.93 -17.01 -17.26
CA HIS A 437 -2.63 -15.88 -17.89
C HIS A 437 -1.71 -15.11 -18.86
N ILE A 438 -0.50 -14.78 -18.42
CA ILE A 438 0.51 -14.11 -19.26
C ILE A 438 0.88 -14.98 -20.46
N SER A 439 1.11 -16.27 -20.24
CA SER A 439 1.48 -17.21 -21.32
C SER A 439 0.40 -17.34 -22.39
N LEU A 440 -0.86 -17.43 -21.98
CA LEU A 440 -2.00 -17.45 -22.90
C LEU A 440 -2.09 -16.16 -23.70
N ARG A 441 -1.82 -15.02 -23.08
CA ARG A 441 -1.82 -13.71 -23.73
C ARG A 441 -0.69 -13.57 -24.76
N ILE A 442 0.51 -14.04 -24.44
CA ILE A 442 1.65 -14.08 -25.40
C ILE A 442 1.29 -14.92 -26.61
N ARG A 443 0.67 -16.10 -26.41
CA ARG A 443 0.26 -16.98 -27.49
C ARG A 443 -0.80 -16.32 -28.39
N SER A 444 -1.78 -15.60 -27.80
CA SER A 444 -2.79 -14.90 -28.61
C SER A 444 -2.18 -13.75 -29.41
N ALA A 445 -1.29 -12.95 -28.82
CA ALA A 445 -0.59 -11.86 -29.49
C ALA A 445 0.27 -12.34 -30.68
N LYS A 446 0.97 -13.49 -30.52
CA LYS A 446 1.72 -14.13 -31.61
C LYS A 446 0.81 -14.62 -32.76
N ARG A 447 -0.38 -15.15 -32.44
CA ARG A 447 -1.34 -15.58 -33.47
C ARG A 447 -1.91 -14.42 -34.27
N GLU A 448 -2.01 -13.25 -33.66
CA GLU A 448 -2.51 -12.01 -34.27
C GLU A 448 -1.41 -11.20 -35.00
N GLY A 449 -0.17 -11.69 -35.04
CA GLY A 449 0.97 -11.02 -35.68
C GLY A 449 1.37 -9.70 -35.02
N ARG A 450 1.05 -9.52 -33.72
CA ARG A 450 1.33 -8.30 -32.96
C ARG A 450 2.63 -8.35 -32.16
N VAL A 451 3.32 -9.48 -32.15
CA VAL A 451 4.62 -9.74 -31.50
C VAL A 451 5.46 -10.66 -32.38
#